data_57373cbe642135c6fe0755ab3e9e10cb
#
_entry.id   57373cbe642135c6fe0755ab3e9e10cb
#
_cell.length_a   1.000
_cell.length_b   1.000
_cell.length_c   1.000
_cell.angle_alpha   90.00
_cell.angle_beta   90.00
_cell.angle_gamma   90.00
#
_symmetry.space_group_name_H-M   'P 1'
#
loop_
_entity.id
_entity.type
_entity.pdbx_description
1 polymer ?
#
loop_
_entity_poly.entity_id
_entity_poly.type
_entity_poly.pdbx_seq_one_letter_code
_entity_poly.pdbx_strand_id
1 'polypeptide(L)'
;MPLEHKSRREVLDAIKTLSSISELLSAHDGHFDYEIDLEVVVYGRNYSGKKVGPYARLLTYDPGEAVVTEGEWGGNTFYFVVDQSVDIFINTHDKGEVKVAQLTAGNHFGEMALLAGVPRNATVKAAATAPTRILEVQRPALRLLRKLPRFGDILDSAYRSRGRDNTLDVLKEIAKLTPEMMASLRNIAQFKVFSKNHVLFRQNASVDRILIVKEGWIRRVREVQGQSAEDFIGSGFCFGLP
;
A
#
# COMPACT_ATOMS: atom_id res chain seq x y z
N MET A 1 2.14 3.81 24.19
CA MET A 1 2.56 4.82 23.17
C MET A 1 3.99 4.52 22.77
N PRO A 2 4.29 4.42 21.50
CA PRO A 2 5.63 4.12 21.05
C PRO A 2 6.64 5.19 21.50
N LEU A 3 7.87 4.75 21.72
CA LEU A 3 8.98 5.64 22.07
C LEU A 3 9.50 6.33 20.81
N GLU A 4 9.45 7.66 20.76
CA GLU A 4 10.00 8.44 19.64
C GLU A 4 11.47 8.76 19.85
N HIS A 5 12.32 8.39 18.87
CA HIS A 5 13.73 8.76 18.82
C HIS A 5 13.87 10.17 18.24
N LYS A 6 14.31 11.12 19.07
CA LYS A 6 14.43 12.54 18.70
C LYS A 6 15.79 12.88 18.04
N SER A 7 16.74 11.95 18.04
CA SER A 7 18.05 12.16 17.45
C SER A 7 17.96 12.15 15.94
N ARG A 8 18.34 13.27 15.32
CA ARG A 8 18.45 13.43 13.87
C ARG A 8 19.32 12.34 13.23
N ARG A 9 20.44 12.02 13.88
CA ARG A 9 21.40 11.03 13.39
C ARG A 9 20.75 9.63 13.38
N GLU A 10 20.02 9.25 14.41
CA GLU A 10 19.34 7.95 14.46
C GLU A 10 18.31 7.79 13.35
N VAL A 11 17.53 8.83 13.05
CA VAL A 11 16.54 8.80 11.97
C VAL A 11 17.23 8.66 10.61
N LEU A 12 18.30 9.41 10.36
CA LEU A 12 19.06 9.33 9.10
C LEU A 12 19.76 7.98 8.96
N ASP A 13 20.35 7.46 10.03
CA ASP A 13 21.00 6.17 10.03
C ASP A 13 19.97 5.05 9.77
N ALA A 14 18.77 5.13 10.37
CA ALA A 14 17.68 4.20 10.08
C ALA A 14 17.26 4.23 8.60
N ILE A 15 17.15 5.42 7.99
CA ILE A 15 16.83 5.55 6.56
C ILE A 15 17.91 4.89 5.69
N LYS A 16 19.18 5.12 6.02
CA LYS A 16 20.32 4.57 5.27
C LYS A 16 20.43 3.04 5.37
N THR A 17 19.94 2.43 6.44
CA THR A 17 19.95 0.96 6.61
C THR A 17 18.84 0.25 5.82
N LEU A 18 17.82 0.98 5.34
CA LEU A 18 16.75 0.39 4.56
C LEU A 18 17.25 0.02 3.15
N SER A 19 17.31 -1.26 2.83
CA SER A 19 17.81 -1.78 1.55
C SER A 19 17.11 -1.15 0.36
N SER A 20 15.78 -0.98 0.44
CA SER A 20 14.97 -0.33 -0.59
C SER A 20 15.33 1.14 -0.85
N ILE A 21 16.00 1.80 0.08
CA ILE A 21 16.50 3.18 -0.06
C ILE A 21 18.00 3.19 -0.31
N SER A 22 18.78 2.35 0.37
CA SER A 22 20.25 2.29 0.22
C SER A 22 20.68 1.86 -1.17
N GLU A 23 19.99 0.90 -1.80
CA GLU A 23 20.22 0.50 -3.20
C GLU A 23 19.96 1.64 -4.17
N LEU A 24 18.94 2.47 -3.89
CA LEU A 24 18.63 3.65 -4.69
C LEU A 24 19.68 4.75 -4.54
N LEU A 25 20.24 4.88 -3.35
CA LEU A 25 21.29 5.84 -3.06
C LEU A 25 22.63 5.44 -3.72
N SER A 26 22.91 4.13 -3.80
CA SER A 26 24.15 3.60 -4.41
C SER A 26 24.12 3.54 -5.93
N ALA A 27 22.95 3.53 -6.56
CA ALA A 27 22.79 3.39 -8.00
C ALA A 27 22.96 4.68 -8.81
N HIS A 28 23.24 5.82 -8.17
CA HIS A 28 23.45 7.11 -8.84
C HIS A 28 24.91 7.55 -8.73
N ASP A 29 25.61 7.51 -9.86
CA ASP A 29 26.93 8.11 -10.01
C ASP A 29 26.90 9.63 -9.71
N GLY A 30 27.25 9.98 -8.49
CA GLY A 30 27.92 11.23 -8.13
C GLY A 30 27.23 12.59 -8.32
N HIS A 31 25.98 12.68 -8.75
CA HIS A 31 25.35 13.97 -9.07
C HIS A 31 24.10 14.37 -8.26
N PHE A 32 23.76 13.65 -7.20
CA PHE A 32 22.73 14.10 -6.27
C PHE A 32 23.37 14.45 -4.93
N ASP A 33 23.07 15.62 -4.42
CA ASP A 33 23.37 16.05 -3.07
C ASP A 33 22.38 15.35 -2.09
N TYR A 34 22.61 14.06 -1.89
CA TYR A 34 21.71 13.17 -1.12
C TYR A 34 21.47 13.63 0.30
N GLU A 35 22.44 14.28 0.92
CA GLU A 35 22.26 14.78 2.28
C GLU A 35 21.19 15.87 2.33
N ILE A 36 21.15 16.73 1.31
CA ILE A 36 20.14 17.79 1.22
C ILE A 36 18.77 17.18 0.97
N ASP A 37 18.66 16.21 0.08
CA ASP A 37 17.38 15.56 -0.24
C ASP A 37 16.85 14.71 0.91
N LEU A 38 17.68 13.95 1.59
CA LEU A 38 17.28 13.20 2.80
C LEU A 38 16.91 14.14 3.95
N GLU A 39 17.62 15.24 4.13
CA GLU A 39 17.24 16.26 5.11
C GLU A 39 15.89 16.89 4.80
N VAL A 40 15.59 17.15 3.55
CA VAL A 40 14.28 17.65 3.11
C VAL A 40 13.20 16.61 3.35
N VAL A 41 13.48 15.33 3.09
CA VAL A 41 12.55 14.22 3.37
C VAL A 41 12.25 14.12 4.86
N VAL A 42 13.27 14.20 5.72
CA VAL A 42 13.12 14.04 7.18
C VAL A 42 12.49 15.29 7.82
N TYR A 43 12.95 16.48 7.46
CA TYR A 43 12.57 17.72 8.17
C TYR A 43 11.58 18.59 7.44
N GLY A 44 11.41 18.41 6.13
CA GLY A 44 10.61 19.29 5.29
C GLY A 44 11.08 20.74 5.30
N ARG A 45 10.98 21.41 4.16
CA ARG A 45 11.14 22.86 4.07
C ARG A 45 9.98 23.43 3.26
N ASN A 46 9.37 24.50 3.75
CA ASN A 46 8.45 25.26 2.92
C ASN A 46 9.21 26.18 1.96
N TYR A 47 8.50 26.86 1.06
CA TYR A 47 9.07 27.80 0.09
C TYR A 47 9.84 28.97 0.73
N SER A 48 9.62 29.26 2.00
CA SER A 48 10.36 30.30 2.76
C SER A 48 11.55 29.73 3.56
N GLY A 49 11.92 28.46 3.36
CA GLY A 49 13.01 27.82 4.08
C GLY A 49 12.72 27.45 5.53
N LYS A 50 11.50 27.71 6.02
CA LYS A 50 11.05 27.27 7.37
C LYS A 50 10.91 25.76 7.44
N LYS A 51 11.42 25.16 8.51
CA LYS A 51 11.14 23.75 8.83
C LYS A 51 9.64 23.54 9.07
N VAL A 52 9.05 22.60 8.37
CA VAL A 52 7.64 22.20 8.49
C VAL A 52 7.48 20.72 8.80
N GLY A 53 8.54 20.06 9.26
CA GLY A 53 8.57 18.65 9.64
C GLY A 53 8.65 18.46 11.14
N PRO A 54 8.84 17.23 11.62
CA PRO A 54 9.43 16.10 10.86
C PRO A 54 8.42 15.40 9.94
N TYR A 55 8.87 15.02 8.74
CA TYR A 55 8.09 14.17 7.82
C TYR A 55 8.43 12.69 7.95
N ALA A 56 9.50 12.37 8.69
CA ALA A 56 9.83 11.01 9.07
C ALA A 56 10.16 10.96 10.58
N ARG A 57 9.67 9.93 11.26
CA ARG A 57 9.91 9.68 12.69
C ARG A 57 10.37 8.26 12.89
N LEU A 58 11.38 8.04 13.71
CA LEU A 58 11.79 6.72 14.16
C LEU A 58 11.10 6.43 15.49
N LEU A 59 10.31 5.36 15.52
CA LEU A 59 9.48 4.94 16.64
C LEU A 59 9.86 3.53 17.08
N THR A 60 9.92 3.29 18.38
CA THR A 60 10.02 1.94 18.93
C THR A 60 8.68 1.56 19.55
N TYR A 61 8.15 0.44 19.11
CA TYR A 61 6.93 -0.19 19.59
C TYR A 61 7.27 -1.36 20.51
N ASP A 62 6.53 -1.49 21.61
CA ASP A 62 6.66 -2.64 22.50
C ASP A 62 6.10 -3.92 21.83
N PRO A 63 6.54 -5.12 22.29
CA PRO A 63 6.03 -6.37 21.76
C PRO A 63 4.51 -6.46 21.79
N GLY A 64 3.89 -6.74 20.64
CA GLY A 64 2.44 -6.83 20.47
C GLY A 64 1.72 -5.47 20.37
N GLU A 65 2.41 -4.33 20.49
CA GLU A 65 1.80 -3.01 20.34
C GLU A 65 1.35 -2.78 18.90
N ALA A 66 0.13 -2.24 18.73
CA ALA A 66 -0.41 -1.94 17.42
C ALA A 66 0.24 -0.68 16.83
N VAL A 67 0.68 -0.79 15.58
CA VAL A 67 1.22 0.33 14.79
C VAL A 67 0.10 1.02 14.02
N VAL A 68 -0.80 0.24 13.42
CA VAL A 68 -2.02 0.67 12.73
C VAL A 68 -3.12 -0.35 12.97
N THR A 69 -4.36 0.10 12.95
CA THR A 69 -5.54 -0.75 13.16
C THR A 69 -6.40 -0.80 11.91
N GLU A 70 -6.90 -1.98 11.56
CA GLU A 70 -7.83 -2.18 10.45
C GLU A 70 -9.06 -1.26 10.58
N GLY A 71 -9.48 -0.66 9.48
CA GLY A 71 -10.60 0.25 9.43
C GLY A 71 -10.29 1.71 9.82
N GLU A 72 -9.11 2.01 10.36
CA GLU A 72 -8.72 3.38 10.67
C GLU A 72 -8.66 4.25 9.40
N TRP A 73 -9.29 5.43 9.48
CA TRP A 73 -9.21 6.48 8.47
C TRP A 73 -8.05 7.44 8.76
N GLY A 74 -7.63 8.17 7.74
CA GLY A 74 -6.58 9.19 7.90
C GLY A 74 -5.17 8.70 7.60
N GLY A 75 -5.03 7.64 6.82
CA GLY A 75 -3.77 7.04 6.39
C GLY A 75 -2.85 7.99 5.61
N ASN A 76 -2.35 9.05 6.28
CA ASN A 76 -1.36 9.98 5.72
C ASN A 76 0.09 9.52 5.93
N THR A 77 0.27 8.31 6.47
CA THR A 77 1.55 7.73 6.81
C THR A 77 1.69 6.33 6.22
N PHE A 78 2.91 5.98 5.88
CA PHE A 78 3.35 4.62 5.63
C PHE A 78 4.61 4.33 6.44
N TYR A 79 5.05 3.09 6.49
CA TYR A 79 6.00 2.63 7.48
C TYR A 79 7.03 1.70 6.86
N PHE A 80 8.28 1.78 7.35
CA PHE A 80 9.32 0.77 7.12
C PHE A 80 9.67 0.07 8.42
N VAL A 81 9.81 -1.23 8.37
CA VAL A 81 10.38 -2.01 9.48
C VAL A 81 11.90 -1.81 9.44
N VAL A 82 12.46 -1.17 10.47
CA VAL A 82 13.90 -0.89 10.56
C VAL A 82 14.65 -2.10 11.10
N ASP A 83 14.11 -2.73 12.13
CA ASP A 83 14.62 -3.98 12.69
C ASP A 83 13.48 -4.86 13.20
N GLN A 84 13.80 -6.08 13.58
CA GLN A 84 12.85 -7.10 14.03
C GLN A 84 11.76 -7.36 12.98
N SER A 85 10.50 -7.50 13.41
CA SER A 85 9.38 -7.80 12.52
C SER A 85 8.06 -7.24 13.04
N VAL A 86 7.09 -7.17 12.13
CA VAL A 86 5.70 -6.90 12.46
C VAL A 86 4.81 -8.01 11.93
N ASP A 87 3.73 -8.28 12.65
CA ASP A 87 2.70 -9.24 12.28
C ASP A 87 1.48 -8.51 11.71
N ILE A 88 0.96 -9.03 10.60
CA ILE A 88 -0.20 -8.50 9.90
C ILE A 88 -1.42 -9.34 10.26
N PHE A 89 -2.49 -8.70 10.69
CA PHE A 89 -3.75 -9.33 11.03
C PHE A 89 -4.90 -8.74 10.21
N ILE A 90 -5.88 -9.57 9.88
CA ILE A 90 -7.16 -9.15 9.32
C ILE A 90 -8.29 -9.66 10.20
N ASN A 91 -9.37 -8.90 10.29
CA ASN A 91 -10.59 -9.36 10.94
C ASN A 91 -11.42 -10.21 9.97
N THR A 92 -11.71 -11.43 10.38
CA THR A 92 -12.61 -12.33 9.67
C THR A 92 -13.92 -12.46 10.45
N HIS A 93 -15.04 -12.59 9.72
CA HIS A 93 -16.36 -12.64 10.34
C HIS A 93 -16.51 -13.81 11.33
N ASP A 94 -15.87 -14.94 11.02
CA ASP A 94 -16.04 -16.19 11.78
C ASP A 94 -14.97 -16.42 12.86
N LYS A 95 -13.77 -15.85 12.72
CA LYS A 95 -12.60 -16.17 13.57
C LYS A 95 -12.02 -14.97 14.30
N GLY A 96 -12.59 -13.76 14.10
CA GLY A 96 -12.01 -12.55 14.63
C GLY A 96 -10.68 -12.21 13.95
N GLU A 97 -9.72 -11.70 14.72
CA GLU A 97 -8.40 -11.27 14.23
C GLU A 97 -7.52 -12.50 13.91
N VAL A 98 -7.12 -12.64 12.65
CA VAL A 98 -6.29 -13.74 12.15
C VAL A 98 -4.97 -13.19 11.59
N LYS A 99 -3.83 -13.75 12.03
CA LYS A 99 -2.52 -13.43 11.47
C LYS A 99 -2.41 -14.00 10.05
N VAL A 100 -2.15 -13.14 9.08
CA VAL A 100 -2.06 -13.50 7.65
C VAL A 100 -0.65 -13.37 7.08
N ALA A 101 0.21 -12.55 7.69
CA ALA A 101 1.58 -12.36 7.21
C ALA A 101 2.49 -11.85 8.33
N GLN A 102 3.81 -11.88 8.05
CA GLN A 102 4.84 -11.22 8.84
C GLN A 102 5.75 -10.43 7.90
N LEU A 103 6.10 -9.21 8.29
CA LEU A 103 7.07 -8.38 7.60
C LEU A 103 8.31 -8.19 8.48
N THR A 104 9.48 -8.34 7.88
CA THR A 104 10.78 -8.21 8.55
C THR A 104 11.48 -6.90 8.19
N ALA A 105 12.63 -6.65 8.80
CA ALA A 105 13.47 -5.49 8.49
C ALA A 105 13.65 -5.28 6.96
N GLY A 106 13.57 -4.02 6.54
CA GLY A 106 13.60 -3.62 5.13
C GLY A 106 12.24 -3.63 4.41
N ASN A 107 11.23 -4.33 4.93
CA ASN A 107 9.89 -4.31 4.37
C ASN A 107 9.14 -3.01 4.75
N HIS A 108 8.10 -2.72 3.99
CA HIS A 108 7.24 -1.57 4.22
C HIS A 108 5.75 -1.96 4.25
N PHE A 109 4.90 -1.12 4.85
CA PHE A 109 3.45 -1.30 4.92
C PHE A 109 2.71 0.03 5.06
N GLY A 110 1.39 0.01 4.92
CA GLY A 110 0.54 1.19 5.04
C GLY A 110 0.43 2.03 3.76
N GLU A 111 1.16 1.68 2.70
CA GLU A 111 1.12 2.34 1.39
C GLU A 111 -0.27 2.26 0.73
N MET A 112 -1.03 1.18 0.98
CA MET A 112 -2.36 0.98 0.40
C MET A 112 -3.31 2.11 0.78
N ALA A 113 -3.42 2.43 2.07
CA ALA A 113 -4.27 3.51 2.55
C ALA A 113 -3.78 4.88 2.05
N LEU A 114 -2.45 5.06 1.98
CA LEU A 114 -1.84 6.30 1.55
C LEU A 114 -2.04 6.58 0.05
N LEU A 115 -1.91 5.55 -0.79
CA LEU A 115 -1.98 5.69 -2.26
C LEU A 115 -3.44 5.74 -2.74
N ALA A 116 -4.31 4.89 -2.19
CA ALA A 116 -5.70 4.79 -2.60
C ALA A 116 -6.65 5.74 -1.86
N GLY A 117 -6.23 6.30 -0.71
CA GLY A 117 -7.11 7.14 0.11
C GLY A 117 -8.25 6.34 0.76
N VAL A 118 -7.98 5.08 1.09
CA VAL A 118 -8.92 4.16 1.74
C VAL A 118 -8.54 3.95 3.21
N PRO A 119 -9.42 3.39 4.06
CA PRO A 119 -9.06 2.97 5.42
C PRO A 119 -7.91 1.96 5.42
N ARG A 120 -7.28 1.77 6.59
CA ARG A 120 -6.33 0.69 6.81
C ARG A 120 -7.01 -0.66 6.55
N ASN A 121 -6.43 -1.49 5.71
CA ASN A 121 -7.00 -2.79 5.31
C ASN A 121 -6.52 -3.96 6.17
N ALA A 122 -5.71 -3.69 7.18
CA ALA A 122 -5.21 -4.67 8.13
C ALA A 122 -4.73 -3.99 9.41
N THR A 123 -4.71 -4.73 10.51
CA THR A 123 -4.02 -4.37 11.75
C THR A 123 -2.58 -4.84 11.67
N VAL A 124 -1.64 -3.97 12.01
CA VAL A 124 -0.21 -4.31 12.07
C VAL A 124 0.29 -4.12 13.49
N LYS A 125 0.89 -5.16 14.06
CA LYS A 125 1.43 -5.15 15.43
C LYS A 125 2.92 -5.46 15.41
N ALA A 126 3.70 -4.83 16.30
CA ALA A 126 5.06 -5.25 16.57
C ALA A 126 5.08 -6.73 16.98
N ALA A 127 6.08 -7.49 16.52
CA ALA A 127 6.16 -8.90 16.87
C ALA A 127 6.29 -9.08 18.40
N ALA A 128 5.71 -10.18 18.92
CA ALA A 128 5.63 -10.40 20.35
C ALA A 128 7.00 -10.72 21.04
N THR A 129 8.07 -10.88 20.25
CA THR A 129 9.37 -11.37 20.74
C THR A 129 10.31 -10.27 21.23
N ALA A 130 10.24 -9.06 20.65
CA ALA A 130 11.15 -7.97 21.00
C ALA A 130 10.56 -6.62 20.56
N PRO A 131 10.99 -5.50 21.19
CA PRO A 131 10.64 -4.16 20.71
C PRO A 131 11.09 -3.96 19.27
N THR A 132 10.23 -3.38 18.43
CA THR A 132 10.43 -3.23 17.00
C THR A 132 10.58 -1.75 16.65
N ARG A 133 11.67 -1.38 15.96
CA ARG A 133 11.86 -0.03 15.45
C ARG A 133 11.22 0.11 14.07
N ILE A 134 10.43 1.16 13.92
CA ILE A 134 9.67 1.47 12.73
C ILE A 134 9.92 2.91 12.33
N LEU A 135 10.24 3.13 11.06
CA LEU A 135 10.31 4.45 10.47
C LEU A 135 8.93 4.81 9.91
N GLU A 136 8.26 5.75 10.56
CA GLU A 136 7.02 6.35 10.06
C GLU A 136 7.35 7.46 9.07
N VAL A 137 6.72 7.43 7.89
CA VAL A 137 6.94 8.41 6.82
C VAL A 137 5.61 9.03 6.41
N GLN A 138 5.53 10.35 6.47
CA GLN A 138 4.32 11.09 6.10
C GLN A 138 4.21 11.30 4.59
N ARG A 139 2.98 11.55 4.11
CA ARG A 139 2.68 11.80 2.68
C ARG A 139 3.59 12.83 1.99
N PRO A 140 3.99 13.97 2.60
CA PRO A 140 4.90 14.89 1.94
C PRO A 140 6.28 14.29 1.63
N ALA A 141 6.85 13.51 2.56
CA ALA A 141 8.11 12.80 2.33
C ALA A 141 7.96 11.73 1.24
N LEU A 142 6.84 11.00 1.21
CA LEU A 142 6.58 10.03 0.15
C LEU A 142 6.59 10.66 -1.24
N ARG A 143 6.02 11.87 -1.39
CA ARG A 143 6.05 12.59 -2.67
C ARG A 143 7.47 12.90 -3.14
N LEU A 144 8.38 13.17 -2.20
CA LEU A 144 9.80 13.40 -2.51
C LEU A 144 10.50 12.08 -2.87
N LEU A 145 10.29 11.02 -2.08
CA LEU A 145 10.86 9.69 -2.33
C LEU A 145 10.39 9.10 -3.68
N ARG A 146 9.15 9.35 -4.09
CA ARG A 146 8.64 8.90 -5.41
C ARG A 146 9.31 9.57 -6.61
N LYS A 147 10.06 10.65 -6.42
CA LYS A 147 10.90 11.22 -7.46
C LYS A 147 12.15 10.39 -7.75
N LEU A 148 12.53 9.50 -6.83
CA LEU A 148 13.58 8.50 -7.05
C LEU A 148 13.03 7.43 -8.01
N PRO A 149 13.65 7.19 -9.19
CA PRO A 149 13.05 6.41 -10.26
C PRO A 149 12.60 5.01 -9.83
N ARG A 150 13.42 4.29 -9.08
CA ARG A 150 13.09 2.92 -8.64
C ARG A 150 12.13 2.86 -7.45
N PHE A 151 12.06 3.89 -6.62
CA PHE A 151 11.21 3.88 -5.44
C PHE A 151 9.72 3.90 -5.80
N GLY A 152 9.36 4.69 -6.82
CA GLY A 152 8.01 4.68 -7.38
C GLY A 152 7.61 3.29 -7.87
N ASP A 153 8.47 2.63 -8.62
CA ASP A 153 8.23 1.28 -9.15
C ASP A 153 8.07 0.23 -8.04
N ILE A 154 8.90 0.30 -6.99
CA ILE A 154 8.80 -0.61 -5.82
C ILE A 154 7.46 -0.44 -5.13
N LEU A 155 7.04 0.80 -4.86
CA LEU A 155 5.75 1.08 -4.22
C LEU A 155 4.57 0.65 -5.10
N ASP A 156 4.61 0.97 -6.39
CA ASP A 156 3.53 0.63 -7.31
C ASP A 156 3.44 -0.89 -7.52
N SER A 157 4.57 -1.59 -7.55
CA SER A 157 4.62 -3.05 -7.60
C SER A 157 4.04 -3.69 -6.34
N ALA A 158 4.43 -3.20 -5.16
CA ALA A 158 3.88 -3.67 -3.88
C ALA A 158 2.37 -3.40 -3.79
N TYR A 159 1.92 -2.21 -4.20
CA TYR A 159 0.51 -1.85 -4.24
C TYR A 159 -0.29 -2.80 -5.14
N ARG A 160 0.19 -3.08 -6.35
CA ARG A 160 -0.47 -3.98 -7.31
C ARG A 160 -0.52 -5.41 -6.79
N SER A 161 0.59 -5.93 -6.25
CA SER A 161 0.66 -7.31 -5.72
C SER A 161 -0.29 -7.49 -4.53
N ARG A 162 -0.17 -6.64 -3.51
CA ARG A 162 -1.03 -6.72 -2.31
C ARG A 162 -2.49 -6.43 -2.63
N GLY A 163 -2.76 -5.51 -3.57
CA GLY A 163 -4.11 -5.23 -4.03
C GLY A 163 -4.75 -6.44 -4.71
N ARG A 164 -4.01 -7.17 -5.53
CA ARG A 164 -4.45 -8.43 -6.14
C ARG A 164 -4.76 -9.48 -5.09
N ASP A 165 -3.82 -9.73 -4.18
CA ASP A 165 -3.94 -10.77 -3.18
C ASP A 165 -5.14 -10.52 -2.24
N ASN A 166 -5.32 -9.30 -1.75
CA ASN A 166 -6.48 -8.93 -0.94
C ASN A 166 -7.82 -9.14 -1.71
N THR A 167 -7.86 -8.80 -3.00
CA THR A 167 -9.07 -8.99 -3.81
C THR A 167 -9.39 -10.47 -4.01
N LEU A 168 -8.37 -11.29 -4.22
CA LEU A 168 -8.54 -12.75 -4.36
C LEU A 168 -8.95 -13.40 -3.03
N ASP A 169 -8.45 -12.92 -1.90
CA ASP A 169 -8.84 -13.43 -0.58
C ASP A 169 -10.32 -13.11 -0.27
N VAL A 170 -10.82 -11.93 -0.65
CA VAL A 170 -12.26 -11.63 -0.58
C VAL A 170 -13.07 -12.56 -1.48
N LEU A 171 -12.62 -12.87 -2.69
CA LEU A 171 -13.27 -13.82 -3.57
C LEU A 171 -13.31 -15.22 -2.99
N LYS A 172 -12.25 -15.65 -2.31
CA LYS A 172 -12.20 -16.95 -1.63
C LYS A 172 -13.35 -17.09 -0.62
N GLU A 173 -13.58 -16.06 0.19
CA GLU A 173 -14.67 -16.05 1.17
C GLU A 173 -16.05 -16.12 0.50
N ILE A 174 -16.29 -15.28 -0.52
CA ILE A 174 -17.59 -15.17 -1.20
C ILE A 174 -17.90 -16.42 -2.03
N ALA A 175 -16.92 -16.92 -2.78
CA ALA A 175 -17.12 -18.03 -3.74
C ALA A 175 -16.74 -19.41 -3.18
N LYS A 176 -16.33 -19.51 -1.91
CA LYS A 176 -15.88 -20.75 -1.25
C LYS A 176 -14.85 -21.52 -2.08
N LEU A 177 -13.86 -20.80 -2.61
CA LEU A 177 -12.83 -21.37 -3.47
C LEU A 177 -11.89 -22.28 -2.69
N THR A 178 -11.51 -23.41 -3.32
CA THR A 178 -10.50 -24.30 -2.73
C THR A 178 -9.09 -23.70 -2.80
N PRO A 179 -8.11 -24.18 -1.99
CA PRO A 179 -6.73 -23.75 -2.07
C PRO A 179 -6.12 -23.89 -3.48
N GLU A 180 -6.46 -24.94 -4.20
CA GLU A 180 -5.97 -25.23 -5.57
C GLU A 180 -6.55 -24.21 -6.56
N MET A 181 -7.83 -23.90 -6.46
CA MET A 181 -8.48 -22.85 -7.28
C MET A 181 -7.88 -21.49 -7.00
N MET A 182 -7.59 -21.17 -5.73
CA MET A 182 -6.92 -19.94 -5.35
C MET A 182 -5.51 -19.84 -5.92
N ALA A 183 -4.74 -20.92 -5.88
CA ALA A 183 -3.40 -20.96 -6.49
C ALA A 183 -3.46 -20.70 -8.00
N SER A 184 -4.42 -21.31 -8.68
CA SER A 184 -4.64 -21.10 -10.11
C SER A 184 -5.04 -19.65 -10.42
N LEU A 185 -5.97 -19.07 -9.65
CA LEU A 185 -6.38 -17.69 -9.80
C LEU A 185 -5.25 -16.70 -9.58
N ARG A 186 -4.39 -16.92 -8.56
CA ARG A 186 -3.20 -16.08 -8.32
C ARG A 186 -2.25 -16.06 -9.51
N ASN A 187 -2.11 -17.17 -10.20
CA ASN A 187 -1.21 -17.29 -11.36
C ASN A 187 -1.75 -16.53 -12.59
N ILE A 188 -3.07 -16.48 -12.79
CA ILE A 188 -3.68 -15.86 -13.98
C ILE A 188 -4.18 -14.42 -13.73
N ALA A 189 -4.46 -14.06 -12.47
CA ALA A 189 -4.98 -12.75 -12.13
C ALA A 189 -3.94 -11.64 -12.36
N GLN A 190 -4.36 -10.58 -13.04
CA GLN A 190 -3.52 -9.42 -13.32
C GLN A 190 -4.16 -8.16 -12.78
N PHE A 191 -3.36 -7.32 -12.13
CA PHE A 191 -3.78 -5.97 -11.79
C PHE A 191 -3.57 -5.05 -13.00
N LYS A 192 -4.64 -4.37 -13.45
CA LYS A 192 -4.58 -3.43 -14.57
C LYS A 192 -5.16 -2.08 -14.18
N VAL A 193 -4.51 -1.03 -14.61
CA VAL A 193 -4.99 0.34 -14.48
C VAL A 193 -5.45 0.81 -15.83
N PHE A 194 -6.65 1.37 -15.88
CA PHE A 194 -7.25 1.91 -17.11
C PHE A 194 -7.35 3.43 -16.99
N SER A 195 -7.06 4.13 -18.07
CA SER A 195 -7.24 5.57 -18.14
C SER A 195 -8.72 5.95 -18.15
N LYS A 196 -9.01 7.19 -17.78
CA LYS A 196 -10.36 7.75 -17.87
C LYS A 196 -10.93 7.58 -19.29
N ASN A 197 -12.20 7.18 -19.38
CA ASN A 197 -12.92 6.92 -20.63
C ASN A 197 -12.41 5.70 -21.44
N HIS A 198 -11.56 4.85 -20.89
CA HIS A 198 -11.22 3.59 -21.54
C HIS A 198 -12.44 2.66 -21.60
N VAL A 199 -12.73 2.14 -22.79
CA VAL A 199 -13.85 1.19 -23.01
C VAL A 199 -13.37 -0.21 -22.67
N LEU A 200 -13.91 -0.80 -21.61
CA LEU A 200 -13.56 -2.16 -21.16
C LEU A 200 -14.24 -3.24 -21.99
N PHE A 201 -15.55 -3.08 -22.23
CA PHE A 201 -16.39 -3.96 -23.03
C PHE A 201 -17.40 -3.14 -23.83
N ARG A 202 -17.82 -3.66 -24.96
CA ARG A 202 -18.96 -3.14 -25.71
C ARG A 202 -20.16 -4.05 -25.48
N GLN A 203 -21.37 -3.50 -25.50
CA GLN A 203 -22.59 -4.30 -25.41
C GLN A 203 -22.61 -5.35 -26.53
N ASN A 204 -23.03 -6.57 -26.22
CA ASN A 204 -23.07 -7.72 -27.11
C ASN A 204 -21.72 -8.20 -27.68
N ALA A 205 -20.60 -7.69 -27.17
CA ALA A 205 -19.29 -8.25 -27.47
C ALA A 205 -19.06 -9.54 -26.67
N SER A 206 -18.32 -10.48 -27.24
CA SER A 206 -17.86 -11.67 -26.49
C SER A 206 -16.93 -11.23 -25.36
N VAL A 207 -17.09 -11.85 -24.20
CA VAL A 207 -16.29 -11.58 -23.02
C VAL A 207 -15.36 -12.76 -22.78
N ASP A 208 -14.05 -12.49 -22.73
CA ASP A 208 -12.98 -13.47 -22.55
C ASP A 208 -12.36 -13.43 -21.14
N ARG A 209 -12.84 -12.53 -20.28
CA ARG A 209 -12.27 -12.29 -18.98
C ARG A 209 -13.28 -11.77 -17.96
N ILE A 210 -13.03 -12.06 -16.70
CA ILE A 210 -13.75 -11.47 -15.57
C ILE A 210 -12.95 -10.27 -15.09
N LEU A 211 -13.61 -9.15 -14.83
CA LEU A 211 -13.02 -7.98 -14.23
C LEU A 211 -13.65 -7.71 -12.86
N ILE A 212 -12.81 -7.40 -11.89
CA ILE A 212 -13.21 -7.00 -10.55
C ILE A 212 -12.73 -5.57 -10.34
N VAL A 213 -13.64 -4.67 -10.00
CA VAL A 213 -13.30 -3.28 -9.70
C VAL A 213 -12.62 -3.23 -8.34
N LYS A 214 -11.32 -2.99 -8.33
CA LYS A 214 -10.56 -2.80 -7.09
C LYS A 214 -10.75 -1.38 -6.55
N GLU A 215 -10.67 -0.40 -7.45
CA GLU A 215 -10.72 1.02 -7.11
C GLU A 215 -11.28 1.82 -8.29
N GLY A 216 -11.98 2.93 -8.00
CA GLY A 216 -12.55 3.80 -9.01
C GLY A 216 -13.99 3.43 -9.39
N TRP A 217 -14.44 3.99 -10.49
CA TRP A 217 -15.81 3.87 -10.99
C TRP A 217 -15.83 3.49 -12.46
N ILE A 218 -16.74 2.61 -12.83
CA ILE A 218 -17.03 2.22 -14.20
C ILE A 218 -18.42 2.71 -14.54
N ARG A 219 -18.53 3.48 -15.59
CA ARG A 219 -19.80 3.85 -16.19
C ARG A 219 -20.27 2.72 -17.10
N ARG A 220 -21.41 2.11 -16.78
CA ARG A 220 -22.06 1.11 -17.61
C ARG A 220 -23.22 1.75 -18.35
N VAL A 221 -23.19 1.66 -19.68
CA VAL A 221 -24.24 2.14 -20.55
C VAL A 221 -24.88 0.94 -21.25
N ARG A 222 -26.20 0.84 -21.20
CA ARG A 222 -26.97 -0.23 -21.83
C ARG A 222 -28.06 0.38 -22.70
N GLU A 223 -28.18 -0.13 -23.90
CA GLU A 223 -29.33 0.19 -24.78
C GLU A 223 -30.35 -0.93 -24.67
N VAL A 224 -31.56 -0.60 -24.22
CA VAL A 224 -32.70 -1.51 -24.08
C VAL A 224 -33.89 -0.88 -24.81
N GLN A 225 -34.39 -1.55 -25.84
CA GLN A 225 -35.57 -1.10 -26.65
C GLN A 225 -35.42 0.36 -27.14
N GLY A 226 -34.24 0.74 -27.59
CA GLY A 226 -33.95 2.08 -28.10
C GLY A 226 -33.80 3.18 -27.03
N GLN A 227 -33.83 2.82 -25.76
CA GLN A 227 -33.54 3.74 -24.65
C GLN A 227 -32.19 3.43 -24.06
N SER A 228 -31.41 4.46 -23.77
CA SER A 228 -30.12 4.33 -23.07
C SER A 228 -30.35 4.40 -21.59
N ALA A 229 -29.92 3.35 -20.88
CA ALA A 229 -29.83 3.32 -19.41
C ALA A 229 -28.37 3.38 -18.97
N GLU A 230 -28.09 4.22 -17.99
CA GLU A 230 -26.74 4.45 -17.49
C GLU A 230 -26.69 4.22 -15.97
N ASP A 231 -25.68 3.48 -15.50
CA ASP A 231 -25.39 3.32 -14.09
C ASP A 231 -23.86 3.29 -13.83
N PHE A 232 -23.48 3.36 -12.55
CA PHE A 232 -22.10 3.36 -12.12
C PHE A 232 -21.81 2.16 -11.24
N ILE A 233 -20.71 1.48 -11.53
CA ILE A 233 -20.23 0.30 -10.81
C ILE A 233 -18.94 0.70 -10.08
N GLY A 234 -18.94 0.51 -8.76
CA GLY A 234 -17.81 0.83 -7.89
C GLY A 234 -16.99 -0.36 -7.45
N SER A 235 -16.11 -0.13 -6.49
CA SER A 235 -15.23 -1.13 -5.89
C SER A 235 -16.00 -2.34 -5.35
N GLY A 236 -15.44 -3.54 -5.51
CA GLY A 236 -16.02 -4.82 -5.09
C GLY A 236 -16.93 -5.47 -6.12
N PHE A 237 -17.37 -4.75 -7.15
CA PHE A 237 -18.21 -5.35 -8.19
C PHE A 237 -17.39 -6.16 -9.20
N CYS A 238 -18.00 -7.27 -9.63
CA CYS A 238 -17.48 -8.17 -10.65
C CYS A 238 -18.35 -8.10 -11.89
N PHE A 239 -17.75 -8.08 -13.06
CA PHE A 239 -18.46 -8.09 -14.36
C PHE A 239 -17.64 -8.82 -15.43
N GLY A 240 -18.28 -9.17 -16.55
CA GLY A 240 -17.67 -10.00 -17.57
C GLY A 240 -18.00 -11.49 -17.39
N LEU A 241 -19.03 -11.81 -16.63
CA LEU A 241 -19.64 -13.15 -16.64
C LEU A 241 -20.58 -13.25 -17.83
N PRO A 242 -20.66 -14.42 -18.52
CA PRO A 242 -21.58 -14.65 -19.59
C PRO A 242 -23.04 -14.57 -19.16
#